data_d6885bce8cdb2ef7a612b7883aab3287
#
_entry.id   d6885bce8cdb2ef7a612b7883aab3287
#
_cell.length_a   1.000
_cell.length_b   1.000
_cell.length_c   1.000
_cell.angle_alpha   90.00
_cell.angle_beta   90.00
_cell.angle_gamma   90.00
#
_symmetry.space_group_name_H-M   'P 1'
#
loop_
_entity.id
_entity.type
_entity.pdbx_description
1 polymer ?
#
loop_
_entity_poly.entity_id
_entity_poly.type
_entity_poly.pdbx_seq_one_letter_code
_entity_poly.pdbx_strand_id
1 'polypeptide(L)'
;MLRPIFGCICLISVSIAPVLAGTDAEVKAVNLGTAHEALYGLCLRDSRAVAVGQHGLVLESNDSGDTWTELDRFTDAALLDVDCGGTAELYVGQGGELYRRQDGDFEAVESGTDARLMSVAQSTDGSVAVAVGAFGAILTSADFGKTWRLSTLDWFAVLDDYVEPHLYDVHVADDGQITVIGEFALVIQSRDGGVTWQKRHQGESSLFGLYIDTTGTGYAVGQEGAFLTTADAGETWAPGATPTNDILLSVRRSSDGDIVSSGIRKFIVSRDQGATWIEYDSPALTMGWYQGLELLSSGETANQAVLLAGHQASILKIELK
;
A
#
# COMPACT_ATOMS: atom_id res chain seq x y z
N MET A 1 24.15 3.90 51.93
CA MET A 1 22.77 4.35 51.58
C MET A 1 22.51 3.95 50.11
N LEU A 2 21.84 2.82 49.92
CA LEU A 2 21.44 2.37 48.58
C LEU A 2 20.09 3.06 48.23
N ARG A 3 20.05 3.77 47.10
CA ARG A 3 18.81 4.30 46.53
C ARG A 3 18.13 3.20 45.69
N PRO A 4 16.86 2.92 45.84
CA PRO A 4 16.15 2.00 44.97
C PRO A 4 15.91 2.67 43.60
N ILE A 5 16.31 2.00 42.52
CA ILE A 5 15.95 2.34 41.15
C ILE A 5 14.53 1.82 40.95
N PHE A 6 13.55 2.71 40.92
CA PHE A 6 12.19 2.40 40.45
C PHE A 6 12.22 2.39 38.92
N GLY A 7 12.31 1.22 38.34
CA GLY A 7 12.02 1.02 36.93
C GLY A 7 10.53 1.21 36.69
N CYS A 8 10.15 2.24 35.95
CA CYS A 8 8.79 2.44 35.46
C CYS A 8 8.54 1.40 34.35
N ILE A 9 7.86 0.31 34.65
CA ILE A 9 7.35 -0.61 33.66
C ILE A 9 6.16 0.08 33.01
N CYS A 10 6.38 0.66 31.84
CA CYS A 10 5.31 1.16 30.99
C CYS A 10 4.59 -0.07 30.40
N LEU A 11 3.47 -0.45 31.02
CA LEU A 11 2.55 -1.43 30.45
C LEU A 11 1.93 -0.79 29.21
N ILE A 12 2.41 -1.14 28.02
CA ILE A 12 1.72 -0.84 26.76
C ILE A 12 0.46 -1.70 26.75
N SER A 13 -0.67 -1.09 27.06
CA SER A 13 -1.97 -1.71 26.88
C SER A 13 -2.24 -1.75 25.37
N VAL A 14 -2.13 -2.92 24.76
CA VAL A 14 -2.65 -3.15 23.39
C VAL A 14 -4.16 -2.98 23.49
N SER A 15 -4.66 -1.88 22.96
CA SER A 15 -6.10 -1.61 22.88
C SER A 15 -6.63 -2.36 21.66
N ILE A 16 -7.42 -3.41 21.85
CA ILE A 16 -8.12 -4.11 20.77
C ILE A 16 -9.46 -3.39 20.57
N ALA A 17 -9.74 -2.96 19.33
CA ALA A 17 -11.04 -2.34 19.01
C ALA A 17 -12.17 -3.38 19.04
N PRO A 18 -13.40 -2.97 19.39
CA PRO A 18 -14.55 -3.86 19.34
C PRO A 18 -14.82 -4.39 17.93
N VAL A 19 -15.14 -5.69 17.83
CA VAL A 19 -15.60 -6.35 16.61
C VAL A 19 -17.11 -6.43 16.61
N LEU A 20 -17.72 -6.02 15.51
CA LEU A 20 -19.11 -6.32 15.21
C LEU A 20 -19.16 -7.60 14.36
N ALA A 21 -20.13 -8.48 14.63
CA ALA A 21 -20.34 -9.67 13.79
C ALA A 21 -20.60 -9.22 12.34
N GLY A 22 -19.79 -9.74 11.40
CA GLY A 22 -19.86 -9.38 10.01
C GLY A 22 -21.22 -9.69 9.40
N THR A 23 -21.66 -8.81 8.53
CA THR A 23 -22.76 -9.07 7.61
C THR A 23 -22.22 -9.85 6.42
N ASP A 24 -23.07 -10.67 5.77
CA ASP A 24 -22.70 -11.40 4.55
C ASP A 24 -22.31 -10.37 3.46
N ALA A 25 -21.03 -10.30 3.13
CA ALA A 25 -20.58 -9.59 1.93
C ALA A 25 -20.81 -10.50 0.72
N GLU A 26 -21.26 -9.92 -0.38
CA GLU A 26 -21.26 -10.64 -1.64
C GLU A 26 -19.84 -10.59 -2.22
N VAL A 27 -19.13 -11.73 -2.13
CA VAL A 27 -17.77 -11.90 -2.64
C VAL A 27 -17.82 -12.65 -3.96
N LYS A 28 -17.42 -12.01 -5.03
CA LYS A 28 -17.35 -12.60 -6.37
C LYS A 28 -15.88 -12.70 -6.81
N ALA A 29 -15.41 -13.90 -7.16
CA ALA A 29 -14.14 -14.04 -7.86
C ALA A 29 -14.33 -13.63 -9.31
N VAL A 30 -13.63 -12.58 -9.76
CA VAL A 30 -13.69 -12.06 -11.14
C VAL A 30 -12.48 -12.47 -11.95
N ASN A 31 -11.41 -12.92 -11.29
CA ASN A 31 -10.28 -13.63 -11.88
C ASN A 31 -9.81 -14.73 -10.94
N LEU A 32 -9.42 -15.87 -11.50
CA LEU A 32 -8.79 -16.98 -10.78
C LEU A 32 -7.59 -17.46 -11.59
N GLY A 33 -6.42 -17.32 -11.03
CA GLY A 33 -5.19 -17.88 -11.58
C GLY A 33 -4.92 -19.30 -11.06
N THR A 34 -3.66 -19.68 -11.06
CA THR A 34 -3.20 -21.00 -10.63
C THR A 34 -2.55 -20.93 -9.24
N ALA A 35 -2.32 -22.10 -8.61
CA ALA A 35 -1.67 -22.19 -7.30
C ALA A 35 -0.20 -21.68 -7.31
N HIS A 36 0.38 -21.47 -8.47
CA HIS A 36 1.76 -21.02 -8.66
C HIS A 36 1.86 -19.54 -9.07
N GLU A 37 0.76 -18.84 -9.11
CA GLU A 37 0.69 -17.42 -9.45
C GLU A 37 0.28 -16.58 -8.25
N ALA A 38 0.65 -15.31 -8.31
CA ALA A 38 0.30 -14.32 -7.29
C ALA A 38 0.24 -12.93 -7.92
N LEU A 39 -0.66 -12.09 -7.40
CA LEU A 39 -0.72 -10.66 -7.69
C LEU A 39 -0.26 -9.89 -6.47
N TYR A 40 0.54 -8.85 -6.68
CA TYR A 40 1.13 -8.05 -5.63
C TYR A 40 0.64 -6.60 -5.65
N GLY A 41 0.51 -6.00 -6.83
CA GLY A 41 0.03 -4.64 -7.03
C GLY A 41 -1.32 -4.59 -7.75
N LEU A 42 -2.09 -3.56 -7.46
CA LEU A 42 -3.37 -3.26 -8.11
C LEU A 42 -3.54 -1.75 -8.14
N CYS A 43 -3.83 -1.20 -9.30
CA CYS A 43 -4.25 0.19 -9.42
C CYS A 43 -5.59 0.29 -10.17
N LEU A 44 -6.34 1.35 -9.86
CA LEU A 44 -7.60 1.68 -10.50
C LEU A 44 -7.64 3.17 -10.86
N ARG A 45 -7.98 3.45 -12.13
CA ARG A 45 -8.25 4.80 -12.60
C ARG A 45 -9.50 4.79 -13.47
N ASP A 46 -10.52 5.53 -13.04
CA ASP A 46 -11.84 5.52 -13.69
C ASP A 46 -12.41 4.09 -13.79
N SER A 47 -12.63 3.57 -15.00
CA SER A 47 -13.07 2.18 -15.22
C SER A 47 -11.92 1.22 -15.55
N ARG A 48 -10.71 1.72 -15.69
CA ARG A 48 -9.55 0.90 -16.02
C ARG A 48 -8.80 0.48 -14.76
N ALA A 49 -8.55 -0.81 -14.63
CA ALA A 49 -7.75 -1.39 -13.56
C ALA A 49 -6.60 -2.23 -14.12
N VAL A 50 -5.47 -2.23 -13.43
CA VAL A 50 -4.29 -3.04 -13.75
C VAL A 50 -3.85 -3.77 -12.50
N ALA A 51 -3.63 -5.08 -12.61
CA ALA A 51 -3.04 -5.90 -11.55
C ALA A 51 -1.75 -6.53 -12.05
N VAL A 52 -0.72 -6.54 -11.19
CA VAL A 52 0.62 -7.05 -11.52
C VAL A 52 1.08 -8.11 -10.55
N GLY A 53 1.95 -9.01 -11.01
CA GLY A 53 2.34 -10.12 -10.16
C GLY A 53 3.57 -10.90 -10.63
N GLN A 54 3.57 -12.16 -10.22
CA GLN A 54 4.68 -13.08 -10.39
C GLN A 54 4.98 -13.37 -11.88
N HIS A 55 6.25 -13.51 -12.22
CA HIS A 55 6.72 -13.81 -13.57
C HIS A 55 6.23 -12.82 -14.64
N GLY A 56 6.22 -11.53 -14.32
CA GLY A 56 5.78 -10.49 -15.25
C GLY A 56 4.30 -10.53 -15.59
N LEU A 57 3.47 -11.19 -14.76
CA LEU A 57 2.02 -11.22 -14.96
C LEU A 57 1.44 -9.81 -14.88
N VAL A 58 0.71 -9.43 -15.92
CA VAL A 58 -0.07 -8.19 -15.97
C VAL A 58 -1.48 -8.53 -16.45
N LEU A 59 -2.47 -8.19 -15.64
CA LEU A 59 -3.89 -8.31 -15.97
C LEU A 59 -4.47 -6.89 -16.12
N GLU A 60 -5.28 -6.69 -17.15
CA GLU A 60 -5.95 -5.43 -17.43
C GLU A 60 -7.47 -5.62 -17.47
N SER A 61 -8.20 -4.69 -16.87
CA SER A 61 -9.65 -4.54 -16.96
C SER A 61 -9.99 -3.15 -17.48
N ASN A 62 -11.05 -3.05 -18.29
CA ASN A 62 -11.58 -1.77 -18.81
C ASN A 62 -13.06 -1.55 -18.41
N ASP A 63 -13.58 -2.36 -17.48
CA ASP A 63 -14.97 -2.38 -17.05
C ASP A 63 -15.10 -2.40 -15.52
N SER A 64 -14.24 -1.62 -14.83
CA SER A 64 -14.20 -1.51 -13.36
C SER A 64 -14.00 -2.86 -12.66
N GLY A 65 -13.15 -3.70 -13.24
CA GLY A 65 -12.76 -4.98 -12.66
C GLY A 65 -13.77 -6.12 -12.85
N ASP A 66 -14.77 -5.99 -13.73
CA ASP A 66 -15.72 -7.07 -13.98
C ASP A 66 -15.13 -8.18 -14.84
N THR A 67 -14.29 -7.84 -15.81
CA THR A 67 -13.56 -8.79 -16.66
C THR A 67 -12.08 -8.42 -16.77
N TRP A 68 -11.22 -9.43 -16.91
CA TRP A 68 -9.76 -9.27 -16.93
C TRP A 68 -9.16 -9.98 -18.12
N THR A 69 -8.12 -9.36 -18.70
CA THR A 69 -7.33 -9.89 -19.83
C THR A 69 -5.87 -9.86 -19.45
N GLU A 70 -5.16 -10.98 -19.63
CA GLU A 70 -3.71 -11.04 -19.48
C GLU A 70 -3.06 -10.36 -20.70
N LEU A 71 -2.11 -9.46 -20.41
CA LEU A 71 -1.26 -8.83 -21.43
C LEU A 71 -0.05 -9.70 -21.74
N ASP A 72 0.55 -9.51 -22.92
CA ASP A 72 1.81 -10.15 -23.26
C ASP A 72 2.90 -9.77 -22.26
N ARG A 73 3.60 -10.78 -21.75
CA ARG A 73 4.66 -10.60 -20.75
C ARG A 73 5.88 -9.96 -21.39
N PHE A 74 6.40 -8.91 -20.77
CA PHE A 74 7.59 -8.18 -21.22
C PHE A 74 8.80 -8.40 -20.30
N THR A 75 8.63 -9.11 -19.19
CA THR A 75 9.68 -9.51 -18.24
C THR A 75 9.33 -10.86 -17.60
N ASP A 76 10.35 -11.59 -17.13
CA ASP A 76 10.20 -12.80 -16.31
C ASP A 76 10.27 -12.48 -14.80
N ALA A 77 10.66 -11.26 -14.43
CA ALA A 77 10.73 -10.84 -13.03
C ALA A 77 9.33 -10.65 -12.43
N ALA A 78 9.20 -10.80 -11.12
CA ALA A 78 7.96 -10.43 -10.46
C ALA A 78 7.82 -8.91 -10.42
N LEU A 79 6.69 -8.42 -10.92
CA LEU A 79 6.24 -7.05 -10.73
C LEU A 79 5.53 -6.97 -9.37
N LEU A 80 5.95 -6.03 -8.53
CA LEU A 80 5.51 -5.95 -7.14
C LEU A 80 4.49 -4.85 -6.90
N ASP A 81 4.52 -3.79 -7.71
CA ASP A 81 3.53 -2.72 -7.64
C ASP A 81 3.35 -2.03 -8.99
N VAL A 82 2.21 -1.34 -9.12
CA VAL A 82 1.83 -0.54 -10.28
C VAL A 82 1.06 0.70 -9.84
N ASP A 83 1.44 1.86 -10.37
CA ASP A 83 0.68 3.09 -10.24
C ASP A 83 0.18 3.57 -11.60
N CYS A 84 -1.12 3.85 -11.69
CA CYS A 84 -1.79 4.35 -12.89
C CYS A 84 -2.43 5.74 -12.68
N GLY A 85 -2.06 6.44 -11.60
CA GLY A 85 -2.62 7.74 -11.22
C GLY A 85 -2.20 8.91 -12.11
N GLY A 86 -1.01 8.85 -12.73
CA GLY A 86 -0.46 9.92 -13.55
C GLY A 86 -0.75 9.83 -15.04
N THR A 87 0.10 10.48 -15.84
CA THR A 87 0.00 10.49 -17.32
C THR A 87 0.55 9.23 -17.98
N ALA A 88 1.37 8.46 -17.27
CA ALA A 88 1.87 7.15 -17.65
C ALA A 88 1.69 6.19 -16.48
N GLU A 89 1.61 4.90 -16.77
CA GLU A 89 1.65 3.87 -15.74
C GLU A 89 3.10 3.56 -15.40
N LEU A 90 3.36 3.36 -14.11
CA LEU A 90 4.68 2.98 -13.60
C LEU A 90 4.59 1.62 -12.94
N TYR A 91 5.55 0.76 -13.25
CA TYR A 91 5.64 -0.61 -12.77
C TYR A 91 7.00 -0.82 -12.11
N VAL A 92 7.02 -1.46 -10.96
CA VAL A 92 8.25 -1.78 -10.24
C VAL A 92 8.29 -3.24 -9.81
N GLY A 93 9.51 -3.79 -9.64
CA GLY A 93 9.63 -5.20 -9.35
C GLY A 93 10.96 -5.66 -8.76
N GLN A 94 11.18 -6.96 -8.87
CA GLN A 94 12.40 -7.62 -8.42
C GLN A 94 13.60 -7.17 -9.24
N GLY A 95 14.81 -7.14 -8.60
CA GLY A 95 16.06 -6.83 -9.28
C GLY A 95 16.16 -5.39 -9.76
N GLY A 96 15.40 -4.47 -9.13
CA GLY A 96 15.41 -3.06 -9.51
C GLY A 96 14.66 -2.77 -10.81
N GLU A 97 13.89 -3.73 -11.32
CA GLU A 97 13.13 -3.50 -12.55
C GLU A 97 12.12 -2.37 -12.38
N LEU A 98 12.11 -1.48 -13.37
CA LEU A 98 11.24 -0.34 -13.46
C LEU A 98 10.80 -0.17 -14.92
N TYR A 99 9.50 -0.06 -15.12
CA TYR A 99 8.91 0.16 -16.44
C TYR A 99 7.95 1.32 -16.41
N ARG A 100 7.87 2.00 -17.54
CA ARG A 100 6.91 3.03 -17.82
C ARG A 100 6.04 2.59 -19.00
N ARG A 101 4.72 2.73 -18.89
CA ARG A 101 3.79 2.44 -19.98
C ARG A 101 3.02 3.68 -20.36
N GLN A 102 3.09 4.03 -21.63
CA GLN A 102 2.30 5.13 -22.21
C GLN A 102 1.78 4.70 -23.59
N ASP A 103 0.52 5.04 -23.88
CA ASP A 103 -0.14 4.73 -25.16
C ASP A 103 -0.12 3.21 -25.51
N GLY A 104 0.02 2.34 -24.51
CA GLY A 104 0.05 0.88 -24.63
C GLY A 104 1.44 0.26 -24.70
N ASP A 105 2.49 1.02 -24.94
CA ASP A 105 3.86 0.53 -25.07
C ASP A 105 4.59 0.55 -23.71
N PHE A 106 5.26 -0.58 -23.39
CA PHE A 106 6.13 -0.72 -22.21
C PHE A 106 7.56 -0.31 -22.55
N GLU A 107 8.12 0.57 -21.75
CA GLU A 107 9.49 1.05 -21.84
C GLU A 107 10.23 0.68 -20.55
N ALA A 108 11.33 -0.07 -20.64
CA ALA A 108 12.21 -0.32 -19.50
C ALA A 108 13.00 0.96 -19.16
N VAL A 109 13.05 1.30 -17.89
CA VAL A 109 13.72 2.51 -17.40
C VAL A 109 14.83 2.11 -16.43
N GLU A 110 16.00 2.71 -16.55
CA GLU A 110 17.13 2.47 -15.65
C GLU A 110 16.82 3.00 -14.24
N SER A 111 16.75 2.09 -13.27
CA SER A 111 16.55 2.43 -11.84
C SER A 111 17.85 2.81 -11.12
N GLY A 112 18.99 2.33 -11.61
CA GLY A 112 20.30 2.52 -10.97
C GLY A 112 20.52 1.64 -9.72
N THR A 113 19.70 0.60 -9.51
CA THR A 113 19.80 -0.32 -8.38
C THR A 113 19.35 -1.73 -8.76
N ASP A 114 19.91 -2.74 -8.09
CA ASP A 114 19.43 -4.14 -8.15
C ASP A 114 18.49 -4.46 -6.96
N ALA A 115 18.22 -3.50 -6.09
CA ALA A 115 17.32 -3.69 -4.96
C ALA A 115 15.90 -3.97 -5.45
N ARG A 116 15.20 -4.88 -4.76
CA ARG A 116 13.77 -5.11 -5.00
C ARG A 116 13.00 -3.82 -4.72
N LEU A 117 12.29 -3.30 -5.71
CA LEU A 117 11.38 -2.16 -5.57
C LEU A 117 9.99 -2.71 -5.21
N MET A 118 9.43 -2.25 -4.10
CA MET A 118 8.23 -2.83 -3.48
C MET A 118 6.97 -2.00 -3.72
N SER A 119 7.11 -0.68 -3.87
CA SER A 119 6.00 0.20 -4.16
C SER A 119 6.44 1.38 -5.03
N VAL A 120 5.51 1.91 -5.82
CA VAL A 120 5.66 3.09 -6.66
C VAL A 120 4.41 3.95 -6.57
N ALA A 121 4.60 5.27 -6.45
CA ALA A 121 3.52 6.24 -6.49
C ALA A 121 3.92 7.49 -7.29
N GLN A 122 2.93 8.20 -7.83
CA GLN A 122 3.13 9.44 -8.54
C GLN A 122 2.06 10.48 -8.17
N SER A 123 2.38 11.76 -8.34
CA SER A 123 1.39 12.83 -8.27
C SER A 123 0.33 12.66 -9.37
N THR A 124 -0.87 13.21 -9.16
CA THR A 124 -1.98 13.07 -10.12
C THR A 124 -1.63 13.55 -11.54
N ASP A 125 -0.76 14.57 -11.67
CA ASP A 125 -0.25 15.04 -12.96
C ASP A 125 0.93 14.18 -13.49
N GLY A 126 1.49 13.29 -12.66
CA GLY A 126 2.64 12.44 -12.96
C GLY A 126 3.99 13.16 -12.94
N SER A 127 4.03 14.45 -12.60
CA SER A 127 5.28 15.23 -12.64
C SER A 127 6.31 14.81 -11.60
N VAL A 128 5.85 14.26 -10.48
CA VAL A 128 6.68 13.67 -9.43
C VAL A 128 6.32 12.20 -9.27
N ALA A 129 7.33 11.33 -9.28
CA ALA A 129 7.14 9.92 -8.99
C ALA A 129 8.23 9.42 -8.04
N VAL A 130 7.87 8.43 -7.21
CA VAL A 130 8.77 7.84 -6.21
C VAL A 130 8.59 6.33 -6.22
N ALA A 131 9.70 5.59 -6.20
CA ALA A 131 9.73 4.15 -5.97
C ALA A 131 10.56 3.84 -4.73
N VAL A 132 10.10 2.88 -3.93
CA VAL A 132 10.77 2.48 -2.69
C VAL A 132 10.94 0.97 -2.62
N GLY A 133 11.91 0.51 -1.81
CA GLY A 133 12.15 -0.92 -1.74
C GLY A 133 13.11 -1.38 -0.66
N ALA A 134 13.75 -2.52 -0.96
CA ALA A 134 14.66 -3.20 -0.05
C ALA A 134 15.91 -2.36 0.23
N PHE A 135 16.47 -2.55 1.43
CA PHE A 135 17.72 -1.92 1.87
C PHE A 135 17.71 -0.39 1.74
N GLY A 136 16.60 0.22 2.11
CA GLY A 136 16.44 1.67 2.13
C GLY A 136 16.43 2.33 0.75
N ALA A 137 16.21 1.57 -0.31
CA ALA A 137 16.17 2.12 -1.65
C ALA A 137 14.99 3.11 -1.80
N ILE A 138 15.31 4.33 -2.21
CA ILE A 138 14.35 5.39 -2.57
C ILE A 138 14.79 5.98 -3.89
N LEU A 139 13.95 5.91 -4.90
CA LEU A 139 14.16 6.50 -6.20
C LEU A 139 13.15 7.62 -6.43
N THR A 140 13.59 8.72 -7.00
CA THR A 140 12.72 9.87 -7.33
C THR A 140 12.85 10.25 -8.79
N SER A 141 11.72 10.58 -9.42
CA SER A 141 11.61 11.14 -10.76
C SER A 141 10.89 12.49 -10.73
N ALA A 142 11.34 13.44 -11.54
CA ALA A 142 10.72 14.74 -11.71
C ALA A 142 10.35 15.02 -13.19
N ASP A 143 10.24 13.97 -14.00
CA ASP A 143 10.03 14.05 -15.45
C ASP A 143 9.05 12.98 -15.96
N PHE A 144 7.99 12.71 -15.19
CA PHE A 144 6.93 11.76 -15.55
C PHE A 144 7.41 10.30 -15.62
N GLY A 145 8.34 9.91 -14.72
CA GLY A 145 8.90 8.57 -14.65
C GLY A 145 9.89 8.21 -15.76
N LYS A 146 10.39 9.17 -16.53
CA LYS A 146 11.33 8.92 -17.63
C LYS A 146 12.76 8.69 -17.16
N THR A 147 13.18 9.44 -16.14
CA THR A 147 14.50 9.26 -15.51
C THR A 147 14.36 9.24 -14.00
N TRP A 148 15.23 8.49 -13.35
CA TRP A 148 15.18 8.26 -11.91
C TRP A 148 16.52 8.53 -11.25
N ARG A 149 16.46 9.02 -10.03
CA ARG A 149 17.62 9.30 -9.19
C ARG A 149 17.51 8.50 -7.89
N LEU A 150 18.48 7.62 -7.65
CA LEU A 150 18.60 6.91 -6.38
C LEU A 150 19.01 7.90 -5.27
N SER A 151 18.28 7.92 -4.17
CA SER A 151 18.59 8.71 -2.98
C SER A 151 19.78 8.11 -2.24
N THR A 152 20.60 8.96 -1.64
CA THR A 152 21.74 8.59 -0.78
C THR A 152 21.45 8.97 0.68
N LEU A 153 20.30 8.57 1.20
CA LEU A 153 19.89 8.88 2.56
C LEU A 153 20.85 8.24 3.59
N ASP A 154 21.28 9.03 4.55
CA ASP A 154 22.04 8.53 5.70
C ASP A 154 21.08 7.90 6.72
N TRP A 155 20.91 6.59 6.64
CA TRP A 155 20.01 5.83 7.52
C TRP A 155 20.44 5.90 8.99
N PHE A 156 21.73 6.01 9.28
CA PHE A 156 22.19 6.22 10.66
C PHE A 156 21.64 7.53 11.24
N ALA A 157 21.66 8.60 10.46
CA ALA A 157 21.11 9.89 10.91
C ALA A 157 19.58 9.84 11.12
N VAL A 158 18.86 8.96 10.41
CA VAL A 158 17.40 8.80 10.55
C VAL A 158 17.02 7.90 11.71
N LEU A 159 17.68 6.74 11.86
CA LEU A 159 17.27 5.68 12.78
C LEU A 159 18.09 5.63 14.08
N ASP A 160 19.26 6.31 14.14
CA ASP A 160 20.29 6.17 15.17
C ASP A 160 20.79 4.71 15.27
N ASP A 161 20.79 4.00 14.13
CA ASP A 161 21.25 2.62 13.98
C ASP A 161 21.83 2.39 12.58
N TYR A 162 22.75 1.41 12.45
CA TYR A 162 23.38 1.00 11.17
C TYR A 162 22.50 -0.01 10.40
N VAL A 163 21.20 0.28 10.27
CA VAL A 163 20.23 -0.56 9.58
C VAL A 163 19.69 0.20 8.38
N GLU A 164 19.65 -0.46 7.24
CA GLU A 164 18.95 0.01 6.05
C GLU A 164 17.58 -0.68 5.99
N PRO A 165 16.47 -0.01 6.40
CA PRO A 165 15.18 -0.65 6.55
C PRO A 165 14.59 -1.01 5.19
N HIS A 166 13.79 -2.07 5.13
CA HIS A 166 12.93 -2.28 3.99
C HIS A 166 11.77 -1.26 4.02
N LEU A 167 11.53 -0.63 2.86
CA LEU A 167 10.45 0.33 2.66
C LEU A 167 9.36 -0.35 1.84
N TYR A 168 8.12 -0.32 2.33
CA TYR A 168 7.06 -1.16 1.80
C TYR A 168 6.02 -0.41 1.01
N ASP A 169 5.78 0.88 1.34
CA ASP A 169 4.78 1.67 0.62
C ASP A 169 5.14 3.15 0.59
N VAL A 170 4.63 3.86 -0.42
CA VAL A 170 4.89 5.28 -0.64
C VAL A 170 3.63 5.99 -1.12
N HIS A 171 3.44 7.21 -0.65
CA HIS A 171 2.41 8.14 -1.11
C HIS A 171 3.06 9.43 -1.62
N VAL A 172 2.60 9.93 -2.77
CA VAL A 172 3.01 11.20 -3.36
C VAL A 172 1.77 12.09 -3.49
N ALA A 173 1.76 13.20 -2.75
CA ALA A 173 0.69 14.18 -2.81
C ALA A 173 0.88 15.14 -4.01
N ASP A 174 -0.20 15.81 -4.43
CA ASP A 174 -0.16 16.75 -5.57
C ASP A 174 0.70 18.00 -5.34
N ASP A 175 0.96 18.36 -4.09
CA ASP A 175 1.88 19.42 -3.72
C ASP A 175 3.35 18.99 -3.71
N GLY A 176 3.63 17.72 -4.09
CA GLY A 176 4.96 17.12 -4.13
C GLY A 176 5.47 16.58 -2.79
N GLN A 177 4.63 16.58 -1.73
CA GLN A 177 4.98 15.92 -0.48
C GLN A 177 5.03 14.41 -0.67
N ILE A 178 6.10 13.79 -0.19
CA ILE A 178 6.33 12.35 -0.26
C ILE A 178 6.29 11.78 1.15
N THR A 179 5.51 10.74 1.37
CA THR A 179 5.47 9.97 2.63
C THR A 179 5.79 8.51 2.36
N VAL A 180 6.75 7.95 3.09
CA VAL A 180 7.22 6.56 2.94
C VAL A 180 7.08 5.84 4.26
N ILE A 181 6.66 4.57 4.20
CA ILE A 181 6.58 3.68 5.37
C ILE A 181 7.42 2.42 5.19
N GLY A 182 7.77 1.77 6.30
CA GLY A 182 8.60 0.57 6.26
C GLY A 182 8.72 -0.18 7.58
N GLU A 183 9.85 -0.90 7.73
CA GLU A 183 10.22 -1.59 8.97
C GLU A 183 10.30 -0.62 10.15
N PHE A 184 10.16 -1.17 11.38
CA PHE A 184 10.24 -0.38 12.63
C PHE A 184 9.14 0.68 12.75
N ALA A 185 7.94 0.44 12.21
CA ALA A 185 6.87 1.42 12.08
C ALA A 185 7.37 2.79 11.58
N LEU A 186 8.43 2.75 10.77
CA LEU A 186 9.07 3.95 10.25
C LEU A 186 8.10 4.69 9.34
N VAL A 187 7.97 5.99 9.59
CA VAL A 187 7.37 6.95 8.65
C VAL A 187 8.37 8.08 8.43
N ILE A 188 8.78 8.28 7.20
CA ILE A 188 9.62 9.41 6.79
C ILE A 188 8.90 10.24 5.73
N GLN A 189 9.22 11.52 5.69
CA GLN A 189 8.57 12.46 4.80
C GLN A 189 9.56 13.43 4.18
N SER A 190 9.36 13.75 2.90
CA SER A 190 10.09 14.77 2.16
C SER A 190 9.12 15.81 1.59
N ARG A 191 9.56 17.09 1.52
CA ARG A 191 8.83 18.19 0.90
C ARG A 191 9.62 18.88 -0.21
N ASP A 192 10.74 18.31 -0.60
CA ASP A 192 11.69 18.88 -1.56
C ASP A 192 12.07 17.88 -2.67
N GLY A 193 11.14 17.00 -3.02
CA GLY A 193 11.34 15.99 -4.07
C GLY A 193 12.32 14.88 -3.69
N GLY A 194 12.40 14.52 -2.41
CA GLY A 194 13.27 13.44 -1.91
C GLY A 194 14.73 13.86 -1.72
N VAL A 195 15.03 15.16 -1.60
CA VAL A 195 16.37 15.65 -1.30
C VAL A 195 16.66 15.55 0.19
N THR A 196 15.73 15.99 1.03
CA THR A 196 15.82 15.85 2.48
C THR A 196 14.62 15.09 3.04
N TRP A 197 14.83 14.36 4.14
CA TRP A 197 13.85 13.52 4.76
C TRP A 197 13.74 13.78 6.25
N GLN A 198 12.54 13.76 6.78
CA GLN A 198 12.25 13.93 8.19
C GLN A 198 11.51 12.71 8.71
N LYS A 199 12.02 12.13 9.81
CA LYS A 199 11.32 11.06 10.52
C LYS A 199 10.09 11.62 11.21
N ARG A 200 8.91 11.01 10.94
CA ARG A 200 7.62 11.39 11.50
C ARG A 200 7.13 10.42 12.55
N HIS A 201 7.50 9.14 12.39
CA HIS A 201 7.16 8.08 13.34
C HIS A 201 8.21 6.98 13.32
N GLN A 202 8.33 6.25 14.44
CA GLN A 202 9.11 5.03 14.58
C GLN A 202 8.55 4.20 15.73
N GLY A 203 8.53 2.87 15.58
CA GLY A 203 8.06 1.90 16.58
C GLY A 203 8.68 0.53 16.36
N GLU A 204 7.94 -0.55 16.62
CA GLU A 204 8.47 -1.91 16.56
C GLU A 204 7.95 -2.68 15.34
N SER A 205 6.65 -2.63 15.08
CA SER A 205 5.98 -3.41 14.01
C SER A 205 6.21 -2.80 12.63
N SER A 206 6.42 -3.63 11.60
CA SER A 206 6.52 -3.13 10.21
C SER A 206 5.17 -2.62 9.72
N LEU A 207 5.19 -1.55 8.91
CA LEU A 207 4.03 -0.99 8.20
C LEU A 207 4.08 -1.39 6.74
N PHE A 208 2.99 -1.91 6.18
CA PHE A 208 2.93 -2.46 4.82
C PHE A 208 2.02 -1.68 3.87
N GLY A 209 0.96 -1.04 4.36
CA GLY A 209 0.03 -0.28 3.54
C GLY A 209 -0.15 1.14 4.04
N LEU A 210 -0.15 2.10 3.14
CA LEU A 210 -0.28 3.54 3.37
C LEU A 210 -1.41 4.12 2.52
N TYR A 211 -2.17 5.01 3.11
CA TYR A 211 -3.17 5.83 2.42
C TYR A 211 -3.22 7.21 3.04
N ILE A 212 -3.18 8.25 2.22
CA ILE A 212 -3.43 9.64 2.64
C ILE A 212 -4.31 10.29 1.58
N ASP A 213 -5.43 10.88 1.98
CA ASP A 213 -6.32 11.58 1.06
C ASP A 213 -5.94 13.06 0.89
N THR A 214 -6.61 13.72 -0.05
CA THR A 214 -6.37 15.14 -0.36
C THR A 214 -6.75 16.10 0.77
N THR A 215 -7.45 15.64 1.82
CA THR A 215 -7.75 16.42 3.02
C THR A 215 -6.66 16.33 4.07
N GLY A 216 -5.67 15.45 3.85
CA GLY A 216 -4.60 15.14 4.80
C GLY A 216 -4.98 14.09 5.85
N THR A 217 -6.16 13.46 5.72
CA THR A 217 -6.53 12.31 6.53
C THR A 217 -5.87 11.05 5.97
N GLY A 218 -5.20 10.28 6.83
CA GLY A 218 -4.50 9.08 6.35
C GLY A 218 -4.34 8.00 7.39
N TYR A 219 -3.95 6.82 6.91
CA TYR A 219 -3.80 5.60 7.68
C TYR A 219 -2.57 4.83 7.22
N ALA A 220 -1.89 4.17 8.17
CA ALA A 220 -0.88 3.17 7.88
C ALA A 220 -1.18 1.90 8.66
N VAL A 221 -1.05 0.74 7.99
CA VAL A 221 -1.35 -0.57 8.57
C VAL A 221 -0.18 -1.52 8.41
N GLY A 222 -0.14 -2.56 9.27
CA GLY A 222 1.00 -3.46 9.22
C GLY A 222 0.93 -4.70 10.08
N GLN A 223 2.09 -5.11 10.53
CA GLN A 223 2.33 -6.29 11.35
C GLN A 223 1.63 -6.16 12.72
N GLU A 224 1.15 -7.31 13.26
CA GLU A 224 0.47 -7.36 14.55
C GLU A 224 -0.78 -6.47 14.65
N GLY A 225 -1.46 -6.24 13.52
CA GLY A 225 -2.61 -5.36 13.45
C GLY A 225 -2.27 -3.88 13.66
N ALA A 226 -1.00 -3.49 13.47
CA ALA A 226 -0.58 -2.10 13.58
C ALA A 226 -1.49 -1.20 12.74
N PHE A 227 -1.94 -0.11 13.36
CA PHE A 227 -2.80 0.88 12.74
C PHE A 227 -2.42 2.27 13.25
N LEU A 228 -1.92 3.12 12.37
CA LEU A 228 -1.61 4.52 12.65
C LEU A 228 -2.56 5.42 11.88
N THR A 229 -2.88 6.57 12.45
CA THR A 229 -3.75 7.58 11.84
C THR A 229 -3.07 8.94 11.80
N THR A 230 -3.34 9.70 10.75
CA THR A 230 -2.95 11.11 10.62
C THR A 230 -4.16 11.96 10.20
N ALA A 231 -4.16 13.23 10.56
CA ALA A 231 -5.13 14.23 10.12
C ALA A 231 -4.45 15.51 9.57
N ASP A 232 -3.15 15.44 9.35
CA ASP A 232 -2.30 16.58 8.96
C ASP A 232 -1.31 16.22 7.83
N ALA A 233 -1.78 15.38 6.90
CA ALA A 233 -1.02 14.90 5.75
C ALA A 233 0.29 14.17 6.13
N GLY A 234 0.28 13.44 7.26
CA GLY A 234 1.39 12.63 7.72
C GLY A 234 2.47 13.37 8.51
N GLU A 235 2.23 14.63 8.90
CA GLU A 235 3.15 15.37 9.78
C GLU A 235 3.22 14.74 11.17
N THR A 236 2.07 14.28 11.69
CA THR A 236 2.00 13.55 12.95
C THR A 236 1.17 12.28 12.81
N TRP A 237 1.55 11.26 13.56
CA TRP A 237 0.90 9.95 13.55
C TRP A 237 0.52 9.53 14.96
N ALA A 238 -0.70 9.05 15.10
CA ALA A 238 -1.22 8.53 16.37
C ALA A 238 -1.58 7.05 16.22
N PRO A 239 -1.30 6.21 17.24
CA PRO A 239 -1.74 4.82 17.22
C PRO A 239 -3.26 4.74 17.34
N GLY A 240 -3.88 3.95 16.47
CA GLY A 240 -5.26 3.51 16.55
C GLY A 240 -5.34 2.07 17.04
N ALA A 241 -6.54 1.48 16.95
CA ALA A 241 -6.77 0.09 17.31
C ALA A 241 -7.50 -0.66 16.21
N THR A 242 -7.09 -1.91 15.97
CA THR A 242 -7.79 -2.85 15.10
C THR A 242 -8.29 -4.04 15.91
N PRO A 243 -9.23 -4.85 15.40
CA PRO A 243 -9.75 -6.00 16.11
C PRO A 243 -8.85 -7.24 16.01
N THR A 244 -7.65 -7.11 15.45
CA THR A 244 -6.80 -8.25 15.09
C THR A 244 -5.34 -8.00 15.41
N ASN A 245 -4.59 -9.09 15.63
CA ASN A 245 -3.13 -9.11 15.64
C ASN A 245 -2.57 -9.76 14.35
N ASP A 246 -3.41 -9.97 13.33
CA ASP A 246 -2.97 -10.47 12.04
C ASP A 246 -2.24 -9.38 11.24
N ILE A 247 -1.56 -9.79 10.19
CA ILE A 247 -0.86 -8.86 9.30
C ILE A 247 -1.87 -8.19 8.37
N LEU A 248 -1.95 -6.86 8.45
CA LEU A 248 -2.67 -6.01 7.50
C LEU A 248 -1.70 -5.55 6.41
N LEU A 249 -2.10 -5.66 5.14
CA LEU A 249 -1.24 -5.40 3.99
C LEU A 249 -1.59 -4.12 3.24
N SER A 250 -2.87 -3.74 3.25
CA SER A 250 -3.33 -2.54 2.53
C SER A 250 -4.48 -1.87 3.27
N VAL A 251 -4.63 -0.57 3.05
CA VAL A 251 -5.71 0.24 3.61
C VAL A 251 -6.15 1.29 2.60
N ARG A 252 -7.46 1.54 2.54
CA ARG A 252 -8.08 2.63 1.75
C ARG A 252 -9.20 3.27 2.54
N ARG A 253 -9.58 4.48 2.14
CA ARG A 253 -10.73 5.20 2.69
C ARG A 253 -11.71 5.54 1.59
N SER A 254 -12.99 5.23 1.79
CA SER A 254 -14.05 5.60 0.86
C SER A 254 -14.40 7.09 0.93
N SER A 255 -15.12 7.60 -0.07
CA SER A 255 -15.68 8.95 -0.05
C SER A 255 -16.61 9.22 1.13
N ASP A 256 -17.29 8.17 1.62
CA ASP A 256 -18.21 8.24 2.76
C ASP A 256 -17.47 8.18 4.10
N GLY A 257 -16.16 7.93 4.07
CA GLY A 257 -15.28 7.89 5.24
C GLY A 257 -15.04 6.50 5.81
N ASP A 258 -15.57 5.45 5.20
CA ASP A 258 -15.32 4.07 5.60
C ASP A 258 -13.84 3.71 5.39
N ILE A 259 -13.24 3.07 6.38
CA ILE A 259 -11.88 2.55 6.29
C ILE A 259 -11.97 1.08 5.94
N VAL A 260 -11.29 0.68 4.87
CA VAL A 260 -11.22 -0.71 4.41
C VAL A 260 -9.79 -1.18 4.49
N SER A 261 -9.56 -2.35 5.10
CA SER A 261 -8.22 -2.93 5.17
C SER A 261 -8.25 -4.42 4.83
N SER A 262 -7.28 -4.84 4.05
CA SER A 262 -7.03 -6.23 3.69
C SER A 262 -5.68 -6.71 4.22
N GLY A 263 -5.52 -8.03 4.34
CA GLY A 263 -4.30 -8.60 4.86
C GLY A 263 -4.18 -10.10 4.65
N ILE A 264 -3.40 -10.75 5.50
CA ILE A 264 -3.27 -12.20 5.49
C ILE A 264 -4.47 -12.80 6.24
N ARG A 265 -5.37 -13.47 5.50
CA ARG A 265 -6.61 -14.09 6.02
C ARG A 265 -7.53 -13.09 6.72
N LYS A 266 -7.45 -11.82 6.34
CA LYS A 266 -8.17 -10.74 7.02
C LYS A 266 -8.73 -9.74 6.02
N PHE A 267 -9.99 -9.37 6.23
CA PHE A 267 -10.63 -8.26 5.58
C PHE A 267 -11.57 -7.58 6.57
N ILE A 268 -11.31 -6.31 6.87
CA ILE A 268 -12.02 -5.54 7.89
C ILE A 268 -12.44 -4.18 7.36
N VAL A 269 -13.58 -3.70 7.86
CA VAL A 269 -14.13 -2.39 7.50
C VAL A 269 -14.54 -1.65 8.77
N SER A 270 -14.19 -0.38 8.86
CA SER A 270 -14.70 0.53 9.90
C SER A 270 -15.54 1.63 9.27
N ARG A 271 -16.74 1.88 9.81
CA ARG A 271 -17.66 2.94 9.39
C ARG A 271 -17.69 4.13 10.32
N ASP A 272 -16.83 4.13 11.33
CA ASP A 272 -16.79 5.13 12.41
C ASP A 272 -15.35 5.57 12.72
N GLN A 273 -14.54 5.71 11.66
CA GLN A 273 -13.16 6.21 11.70
C GLN A 273 -12.21 5.36 12.57
N GLY A 274 -12.43 4.03 12.61
CA GLY A 274 -11.58 3.10 13.35
C GLY A 274 -12.01 2.85 14.80
N ALA A 275 -13.15 3.40 15.24
CA ALA A 275 -13.65 3.17 16.60
C ALA A 275 -14.18 1.75 16.78
N THR A 276 -14.88 1.20 15.76
CA THR A 276 -15.33 -0.18 15.69
C THR A 276 -15.06 -0.76 14.30
N TRP A 277 -14.96 -2.09 14.21
CA TRP A 277 -14.65 -2.78 12.97
C TRP A 277 -15.62 -3.93 12.71
N ILE A 278 -15.92 -4.14 11.45
CA ILE A 278 -16.65 -5.28 10.93
C ILE A 278 -15.64 -6.22 10.28
N GLU A 279 -15.58 -7.45 10.73
CA GLU A 279 -14.76 -8.50 10.09
C GLU A 279 -15.64 -9.34 9.16
N TYR A 280 -15.20 -9.48 7.91
CA TYR A 280 -15.89 -10.27 6.91
C TYR A 280 -15.30 -11.67 6.84
N ASP A 281 -16.09 -12.68 7.22
CA ASP A 281 -15.69 -14.08 7.28
C ASP A 281 -16.24 -14.84 6.06
N SER A 282 -15.49 -14.79 4.96
CA SER A 282 -15.75 -15.59 3.76
C SER A 282 -14.55 -16.48 3.47
N PRO A 283 -14.73 -17.77 3.07
CA PRO A 283 -13.60 -18.64 2.71
C PRO A 283 -12.64 -18.00 1.68
N ALA A 284 -13.16 -17.23 0.72
CA ALA A 284 -12.33 -16.54 -0.25
C ALA A 284 -11.40 -15.50 0.40
N LEU A 285 -11.81 -14.88 1.50
CA LEU A 285 -11.05 -13.86 2.23
C LEU A 285 -10.13 -14.47 3.28
N THR A 286 -10.60 -15.52 3.98
CA THR A 286 -9.90 -16.10 5.14
C THR A 286 -8.90 -17.20 4.79
N MET A 287 -8.85 -17.66 3.53
CA MET A 287 -7.88 -18.68 3.08
C MET A 287 -6.70 -18.09 2.27
N GLY A 288 -6.73 -16.80 1.94
CA GLY A 288 -5.73 -16.14 1.11
C GLY A 288 -5.05 -14.94 1.80
N TRP A 289 -4.32 -14.20 1.02
CA TRP A 289 -3.77 -12.90 1.35
C TRP A 289 -4.00 -11.95 0.16
N TYR A 290 -4.31 -10.71 0.46
CA TYR A 290 -4.63 -9.69 -0.55
C TYR A 290 -3.88 -8.41 -0.22
N GLN A 291 -2.91 -8.07 -1.08
CA GLN A 291 -2.12 -6.83 -0.97
C GLN A 291 -2.70 -5.74 -1.84
N GLY A 292 -3.10 -6.07 -3.08
CA GLY A 292 -3.80 -5.12 -3.93
C GLY A 292 -5.21 -4.85 -3.40
N LEU A 293 -5.53 -3.60 -3.10
CA LEU A 293 -6.84 -3.15 -2.65
C LEU A 293 -7.19 -1.83 -3.31
N GLU A 294 -8.32 -1.78 -4.03
CA GLU A 294 -8.86 -0.55 -4.59
C GLU A 294 -10.36 -0.42 -4.36
N LEU A 295 -10.82 0.81 -4.17
CA LEU A 295 -12.23 1.12 -3.99
C LEU A 295 -12.83 1.56 -5.33
N LEU A 296 -13.88 0.89 -5.74
CA LEU A 296 -14.65 1.31 -6.91
C LEU A 296 -15.50 2.53 -6.55
N SER A 297 -15.55 3.51 -7.44
CA SER A 297 -16.46 4.64 -7.26
C SER A 297 -17.88 4.11 -7.18
N SER A 298 -18.63 4.47 -6.13
CA SER A 298 -20.03 4.16 -6.02
C SER A 298 -20.77 4.85 -7.17
N GLY A 299 -21.22 4.05 -8.15
CA GLY A 299 -22.12 4.52 -9.19
C GLY A 299 -23.50 4.87 -8.60
N GLU A 300 -24.56 4.69 -9.36
CA GLU A 300 -25.94 4.90 -8.88
C GLU A 300 -26.37 3.91 -7.76
N THR A 301 -25.54 2.92 -7.42
CA THR A 301 -25.80 1.94 -6.36
C THR A 301 -25.27 2.46 -5.02
N ALA A 302 -26.09 2.37 -3.98
CA ALA A 302 -25.75 2.85 -2.62
C ALA A 302 -24.63 2.06 -1.91
N ASN A 303 -24.06 1.03 -2.55
CA ASN A 303 -23.09 0.14 -1.95
C ASN A 303 -21.67 0.46 -2.48
N GLN A 304 -20.72 0.58 -1.56
CA GLN A 304 -19.29 0.65 -1.88
C GLN A 304 -18.83 -0.71 -2.36
N ALA A 305 -18.17 -0.77 -3.51
CA ALA A 305 -17.52 -1.99 -3.99
C ALA A 305 -15.99 -1.90 -3.86
N VAL A 306 -15.35 -3.04 -3.64
CA VAL A 306 -13.92 -3.18 -3.41
C VAL A 306 -13.34 -4.22 -4.36
N LEU A 307 -12.18 -3.95 -4.95
CA LEU A 307 -11.35 -4.93 -5.64
C LEU A 307 -10.21 -5.35 -4.73
N LEU A 308 -9.98 -6.64 -4.62
CA LEU A 308 -8.81 -7.24 -3.97
C LEU A 308 -8.04 -8.08 -4.97
N ALA A 309 -6.72 -7.93 -5.00
CA ALA A 309 -5.81 -8.78 -5.80
C ALA A 309 -4.76 -9.44 -4.90
N GLY A 310 -4.46 -10.72 -5.13
CA GLY A 310 -3.49 -11.40 -4.24
C GLY A 310 -3.24 -12.87 -4.57
N HIS A 311 -3.47 -13.68 -3.56
CA HIS A 311 -3.21 -15.12 -3.53
C HIS A 311 -3.74 -15.86 -4.76
N GLN A 312 -2.91 -16.73 -5.36
CA GLN A 312 -3.24 -17.53 -6.55
C GLN A 312 -3.68 -16.68 -7.76
N ALA A 313 -3.15 -15.47 -7.90
CA ALA A 313 -3.55 -14.48 -8.90
C ALA A 313 -5.08 -14.25 -8.93
N SER A 314 -5.74 -14.44 -7.78
CA SER A 314 -7.17 -14.18 -7.68
C SER A 314 -7.45 -12.69 -7.55
N ILE A 315 -8.51 -12.26 -8.23
CA ILE A 315 -9.11 -10.94 -8.04
C ILE A 315 -10.53 -11.14 -7.55
N LEU A 316 -10.84 -10.54 -6.41
CA LEU A 316 -12.16 -10.57 -5.81
C LEU A 316 -12.81 -9.20 -5.93
N LYS A 317 -14.10 -9.19 -6.29
CA LYS A 317 -14.96 -8.02 -6.20
C LYS A 317 -15.94 -8.22 -5.05
N ILE A 318 -15.97 -7.27 -4.12
CA ILE A 318 -16.74 -7.35 -2.87
C ILE A 318 -17.72 -6.17 -2.83
N GLU A 319 -18.99 -6.44 -2.63
CA GLU A 319 -19.99 -5.42 -2.35
C GLU A 319 -20.19 -5.29 -0.84
N LEU A 320 -19.84 -4.12 -0.28
CA LEU A 320 -20.04 -3.78 1.13
C LEU A 320 -21.50 -3.34 1.32
N LYS A 321 -22.26 -4.09 2.14
CA LYS A 321 -23.66 -3.80 2.47
C LYS A 321 -23.79 -3.00 3.75
#